data_6f1cd97644770773c3b3a2e7d93e4517
#
_entry.id   6f1cd97644770773c3b3a2e7d93e4517
#
_cell.length_a   1.000
_cell.length_b   1.000
_cell.length_c   1.000
_cell.angle_alpha   90.00
_cell.angle_beta   90.00
_cell.angle_gamma   90.00
#
_symmetry.space_group_name_H-M   'P 1'
#
loop_
_entity.id
_entity.type
_entity.pdbx_description
1 polymer ?
#
loop_
_entity_poly.entity_id
_entity_poly.type
_entity_poly.pdbx_seq_one_letter_code
_entity_poly.pdbx_strand_id
1 'polypeptide(L)'
;MTTQITPQQYGVGARFTLSVYDSDYVRIILDALSAADPTGLEIDTGDISTFISGSEQRILEYLAEVISAAAATGVHVSASILLSRGCPGELQCELPPGVAALGADPIRLASVGRRARAHWSLYPLLDAIKDDATSAPQDRSGGTGVPGDHMEPIYAAIKGAKEAGIYSASDHFATRLDGDLADVLETVANAWIAVGANVQHVVTHVTISMNSPTQV
;
A
#
# COMPACT_ATOMS: atom_id res chain seq x y z
N MET A 1 11.85 -27.00 -12.64
CA MET A 1 11.39 -26.75 -11.26
C MET A 1 11.29 -25.24 -11.14
N THR A 2 10.09 -24.69 -11.10
CA THR A 2 9.88 -23.26 -10.84
C THR A 2 10.20 -23.01 -9.37
N THR A 3 11.25 -22.27 -9.10
CA THR A 3 11.59 -21.86 -7.73
C THR A 3 10.46 -20.94 -7.25
N GLN A 4 9.73 -21.36 -6.22
CA GLN A 4 8.67 -20.55 -5.63
C GLN A 4 9.35 -19.42 -4.86
N ILE A 5 9.18 -18.18 -5.34
CA ILE A 5 9.73 -16.98 -4.72
C ILE A 5 8.88 -16.61 -3.50
N THR A 6 9.52 -16.19 -2.41
CA THR A 6 8.80 -15.72 -1.22
C THR A 6 8.32 -14.27 -1.42
N PRO A 7 7.32 -13.78 -0.62
CA PRO A 7 6.92 -12.37 -0.65
C PRO A 7 8.09 -11.41 -0.45
N GLN A 8 8.99 -11.71 0.50
CA GLN A 8 10.18 -10.90 0.77
C GLN A 8 11.12 -10.85 -0.44
N GLN A 9 11.39 -12.01 -1.08
CA GLN A 9 12.21 -12.08 -2.28
C GLN A 9 11.57 -11.37 -3.48
N TYR A 10 10.23 -11.33 -3.54
CA TYR A 10 9.49 -10.59 -4.54
C TYR A 10 9.45 -9.09 -4.26
N GLY A 11 9.86 -8.66 -3.06
CA GLY A 11 9.83 -7.27 -2.63
C GLY A 11 8.43 -6.81 -2.22
N VAL A 12 7.70 -7.67 -1.48
CA VAL A 12 6.45 -7.28 -0.82
C VAL A 12 6.79 -6.68 0.53
N GLY A 13 6.42 -5.43 0.73
CA GLY A 13 6.71 -4.75 1.98
C GLY A 13 5.99 -3.42 2.12
N ALA A 14 6.13 -2.86 3.30
CA ALA A 14 5.67 -1.52 3.63
C ALA A 14 6.74 -0.73 4.38
N ARG A 15 6.67 0.58 4.24
CA ARG A 15 7.37 1.52 5.10
C ARG A 15 6.35 2.49 5.66
N PHE A 16 6.31 2.65 6.98
CA PHE A 16 5.33 3.53 7.60
C PHE A 16 5.92 4.41 8.69
N THR A 17 5.31 5.57 8.88
CA THR A 17 5.57 6.49 9.97
C THR A 17 4.28 6.73 10.72
N LEU A 18 4.31 6.57 12.05
CA LEU A 18 3.20 6.87 12.94
C LEU A 18 3.48 8.20 13.65
N SER A 19 2.59 9.16 13.49
CA SER A 19 2.66 10.47 14.17
C SER A 19 1.51 10.58 15.16
N VAL A 20 1.84 10.91 16.40
CA VAL A 20 0.88 11.06 17.50
C VAL A 20 0.94 12.50 18.00
N TYR A 21 -0.18 13.17 18.03
CA TYR A 21 -0.27 14.59 18.42
C TYR A 21 -0.59 14.72 19.89
N ASP A 22 0.37 14.26 20.72
CA ASP A 22 0.31 14.32 22.17
C ASP A 22 1.72 14.52 22.75
N SER A 23 1.83 15.07 23.96
CA SER A 23 3.11 15.23 24.65
C SER A 23 3.76 13.88 25.03
N ASP A 24 2.95 12.82 25.18
CA ASP A 24 3.36 11.46 25.53
C ASP A 24 3.53 10.55 24.29
N TYR A 25 3.77 11.16 23.12
CA TYR A 25 3.81 10.47 21.83
C TYR A 25 4.79 9.28 21.80
N VAL A 26 5.94 9.39 22.44
CA VAL A 26 6.94 8.32 22.45
C VAL A 26 6.37 7.04 23.07
N ARG A 27 5.75 7.17 24.25
CA ARG A 27 5.14 6.03 24.93
C ARG A 27 4.00 5.43 24.10
N ILE A 28 3.13 6.27 23.55
CA ILE A 28 1.98 5.81 22.74
C ILE A 28 2.47 5.04 21.51
N ILE A 29 3.51 5.52 20.82
CA ILE A 29 4.08 4.83 19.65
C ILE A 29 4.69 3.48 20.06
N LEU A 30 5.50 3.46 21.11
CA LEU A 30 6.16 2.23 21.56
C LEU A 30 5.15 1.20 22.07
N ASP A 31 4.15 1.63 22.82
CA ASP A 31 3.05 0.76 23.28
C ASP A 31 2.28 0.17 22.10
N ALA A 32 1.97 0.99 21.06
CA ALA A 32 1.27 0.54 19.87
C ALA A 32 2.08 -0.48 19.06
N LEU A 33 3.37 -0.24 18.87
CA LEU A 33 4.26 -1.21 18.21
C LEU A 33 4.39 -2.52 18.99
N SER A 34 4.42 -2.44 20.33
CA SER A 34 4.52 -3.62 21.20
C SER A 34 3.23 -4.43 21.29
N ALA A 35 2.07 -3.80 21.03
CA ALA A 35 0.77 -4.46 21.09
C ALA A 35 0.45 -5.26 19.82
N ALA A 36 1.11 -4.97 18.71
CA ALA A 36 0.89 -5.64 17.43
C ALA A 36 1.69 -6.94 17.33
N ASP A 37 1.08 -7.97 16.71
CA ASP A 37 1.71 -9.27 16.51
C ASP A 37 2.75 -9.23 15.37
N PRO A 38 4.06 -9.42 15.65
CA PRO A 38 5.11 -9.40 14.63
C PRO A 38 5.27 -10.74 13.89
N THR A 39 4.48 -11.77 14.22
CA THR A 39 4.66 -13.13 13.71
C THR A 39 4.58 -13.17 12.19
N GLY A 40 5.59 -13.76 11.54
CA GLY A 40 5.66 -13.90 10.08
C GLY A 40 6.12 -12.65 9.34
N LEU A 41 6.56 -11.62 10.06
CA LEU A 41 7.07 -10.37 9.50
C LEU A 41 8.56 -10.19 9.82
N GLU A 42 9.28 -9.61 8.87
CA GLU A 42 10.55 -8.95 9.10
C GLU A 42 10.26 -7.48 9.39
N ILE A 43 10.78 -6.97 10.52
CA ILE A 43 10.52 -5.60 10.99
C ILE A 43 11.83 -4.92 11.30
N ASP A 44 12.04 -3.73 10.74
CA ASP A 44 13.17 -2.86 11.02
C ASP A 44 12.68 -1.44 11.33
N THR A 45 12.88 -1.02 12.59
CA THR A 45 12.46 0.31 13.06
C THR A 45 13.67 1.22 13.17
N GLY A 46 13.71 2.23 12.33
CA GLY A 46 14.70 3.31 12.36
C GLY A 46 14.17 4.58 13.00
N ASP A 47 14.94 5.64 12.89
CA ASP A 47 14.66 6.97 13.43
C ASP A 47 13.60 7.76 12.60
N ILE A 48 13.35 7.37 11.37
CA ILE A 48 12.39 8.04 10.47
C ILE A 48 11.11 7.23 10.32
N SER A 49 11.23 5.91 10.14
CA SER A 49 10.11 5.04 9.78
C SER A 49 10.39 3.59 10.17
N THR A 50 9.33 2.79 10.22
CA THR A 50 9.42 1.34 10.36
C THR A 50 9.23 0.68 8.99
N PHE A 51 10.16 -0.20 8.62
CA PHE A 51 10.04 -1.12 7.49
C PHE A 51 9.43 -2.43 7.98
N ILE A 52 8.52 -3.01 7.19
CA ILE A 52 7.97 -4.34 7.40
C ILE A 52 7.90 -5.10 6.09
N SER A 53 8.23 -6.38 6.11
CA SER A 53 8.15 -7.28 4.96
C SER A 53 7.57 -8.62 5.36
N GLY A 54 6.78 -9.23 4.48
CA GLY A 54 6.08 -10.50 4.71
C GLY A 54 4.97 -10.71 3.68
N SER A 55 3.99 -11.56 4.00
CA SER A 55 2.80 -11.66 3.15
C SER A 55 1.96 -10.40 3.26
N GLU A 56 1.26 -10.07 2.17
CA GLU A 56 0.39 -8.88 2.10
C GLU A 56 -0.62 -8.88 3.26
N GLN A 57 -1.25 -10.01 3.56
CA GLN A 57 -2.22 -10.14 4.65
C GLN A 57 -1.60 -9.76 6.00
N ARG A 58 -0.41 -10.32 6.33
CA ARG A 58 0.26 -10.05 7.61
C ARG A 58 0.71 -8.60 7.77
N ILE A 59 1.20 -8.00 6.68
CA ILE A 59 1.57 -6.58 6.65
C ILE A 59 0.37 -5.72 7.02
N LEU A 60 -0.79 -5.97 6.39
CA LEU A 60 -1.99 -5.16 6.61
C LEU A 60 -2.61 -5.39 8.00
N GLU A 61 -2.59 -6.62 8.51
CA GLU A 61 -3.00 -6.94 9.90
C GLU A 61 -2.15 -6.15 10.90
N TYR A 62 -0.83 -6.22 10.78
CA TYR A 62 0.10 -5.51 11.67
C TYR A 62 -0.12 -3.98 11.61
N LEU A 63 -0.29 -3.41 10.43
CA LEU A 63 -0.59 -1.98 10.28
C LEU A 63 -1.91 -1.60 10.94
N ALA A 64 -2.96 -2.41 10.77
CA ALA A 64 -4.26 -2.20 11.42
C ALA A 64 -4.14 -2.24 12.95
N GLU A 65 -3.40 -3.21 13.48
CA GLU A 65 -3.16 -3.37 14.92
C GLU A 65 -2.41 -2.17 15.50
N VAL A 66 -1.27 -1.77 14.90
CA VAL A 66 -0.47 -0.62 15.36
C VAL A 66 -1.28 0.67 15.35
N ILE A 67 -1.94 0.98 14.22
CA ILE A 67 -2.70 2.22 14.07
C ILE A 67 -3.90 2.24 15.03
N SER A 68 -4.60 1.11 15.16
CA SER A 68 -5.74 0.98 16.07
C SER A 68 -5.32 1.13 17.53
N ALA A 69 -4.21 0.52 17.95
CA ALA A 69 -3.69 0.63 19.31
C ALA A 69 -3.34 2.09 19.66
N ALA A 70 -2.65 2.79 18.77
CA ALA A 70 -2.36 4.22 18.97
C ALA A 70 -3.65 5.06 19.01
N ALA A 71 -4.59 4.83 18.10
CA ALA A 71 -5.86 5.57 18.06
C ALA A 71 -6.79 5.25 19.23
N ALA A 72 -6.60 4.11 19.92
CA ALA A 72 -7.36 3.73 21.12
C ALA A 72 -7.17 4.70 22.28
N THR A 73 -6.08 5.46 22.28
CA THR A 73 -5.81 6.51 23.30
C THR A 73 -6.75 7.71 23.16
N GLY A 74 -7.46 7.86 22.04
CA GLY A 74 -8.33 8.98 21.74
C GLY A 74 -7.62 10.22 21.21
N VAL A 75 -6.28 10.24 21.20
CA VAL A 75 -5.51 11.36 20.63
C VAL A 75 -5.51 11.32 19.11
N HIS A 76 -5.27 12.47 18.48
CA HIS A 76 -5.14 12.52 17.02
C HIS A 76 -3.88 11.76 16.59
N VAL A 77 -4.07 10.84 15.65
CA VAL A 77 -3.01 9.99 15.08
C VAL A 77 -3.00 10.16 13.56
N SER A 78 -1.82 10.26 12.97
CA SER A 78 -1.63 10.18 11.54
C SER A 78 -0.62 9.08 11.20
N ALA A 79 -0.95 8.24 10.23
CA ALA A 79 -0.05 7.23 9.70
C ALA A 79 0.21 7.48 8.22
N SER A 80 1.48 7.59 7.85
CA SER A 80 1.91 7.65 6.44
C SER A 80 2.47 6.29 6.07
N ILE A 81 1.90 5.66 5.07
CA ILE A 81 2.20 4.28 4.67
C ILE A 81 2.52 4.25 3.19
N LEU A 82 3.64 3.64 2.84
CA LEU A 82 4.01 3.28 1.48
C LEU A 82 4.04 1.76 1.41
N LEU A 83 3.20 1.16 0.54
CA LEU A 83 3.25 -0.25 0.21
C LEU A 83 3.97 -0.41 -1.13
N SER A 84 4.86 -1.39 -1.22
CA SER A 84 5.59 -1.71 -2.45
C SER A 84 5.51 -3.20 -2.74
N ARG A 85 5.43 -3.56 -4.03
CA ARG A 85 5.36 -4.92 -4.53
C ARG A 85 6.05 -5.03 -5.88
N GLY A 86 6.91 -6.03 -6.02
CA GLY A 86 7.65 -6.27 -7.26
C GLY A 86 9.00 -5.55 -7.35
N CYS A 87 9.46 -4.94 -6.25
CA CYS A 87 10.81 -4.39 -6.14
C CYS A 87 11.41 -4.81 -4.79
N PRO A 88 12.47 -5.64 -4.75
CA PRO A 88 13.09 -6.08 -3.50
C PRO A 88 13.79 -4.98 -2.70
N GLY A 89 13.78 -3.72 -3.20
CA GLY A 89 14.33 -2.57 -2.45
C GLY A 89 15.85 -2.42 -2.54
N GLU A 90 16.50 -3.22 -3.35
CA GLU A 90 17.93 -3.13 -3.64
C GLU A 90 18.23 -1.98 -4.63
N LEU A 91 19.51 -1.67 -4.82
CA LEU A 91 19.96 -0.68 -5.81
C LEU A 91 19.58 -1.08 -7.26
N GLN A 92 19.26 -2.34 -7.49
CA GLN A 92 18.73 -2.87 -8.73
C GLN A 92 17.38 -3.54 -8.43
N CYS A 93 16.30 -2.89 -8.83
CA CYS A 93 14.92 -3.42 -8.69
C CYS A 93 14.60 -4.43 -9.80
N GLU A 94 15.54 -5.28 -10.17
CA GLU A 94 15.31 -6.32 -11.18
C GLU A 94 14.99 -7.65 -10.47
N LEU A 95 13.79 -8.15 -10.70
CA LEU A 95 13.47 -9.53 -10.36
C LEU A 95 14.29 -10.48 -11.25
N PRO A 96 14.67 -11.65 -10.74
CA PRO A 96 15.36 -12.65 -11.56
C PRO A 96 14.59 -12.93 -12.86
N PRO A 97 15.27 -13.14 -14.01
CA PRO A 97 14.60 -13.42 -15.27
C PRO A 97 13.64 -14.61 -15.15
N GLY A 98 12.43 -14.48 -15.68
CA GLY A 98 11.42 -15.54 -15.68
C GLY A 98 10.61 -15.66 -14.37
N VAL A 99 10.76 -14.74 -13.43
CA VAL A 99 9.87 -14.65 -12.26
C VAL A 99 8.52 -14.11 -12.71
N ALA A 100 7.48 -14.94 -12.58
CA ALA A 100 6.11 -14.50 -12.79
C ALA A 100 5.64 -13.59 -11.63
N ALA A 101 4.62 -12.76 -11.89
CA ALA A 101 3.99 -11.97 -10.84
C ALA A 101 3.53 -12.90 -9.70
N LEU A 102 3.90 -12.55 -8.47
CA LEU A 102 3.47 -13.30 -7.29
C LEU A 102 1.96 -13.13 -7.14
N GLY A 103 1.21 -14.24 -7.13
CA GLY A 103 -0.21 -14.22 -6.79
C GLY A 103 -0.40 -13.84 -5.32
N ALA A 104 -1.49 -13.15 -5.02
CA ALA A 104 -1.91 -12.90 -3.65
C ALA A 104 -3.42 -13.02 -3.54
N ASP A 105 -3.89 -13.56 -2.42
CA ASP A 105 -5.30 -13.60 -2.11
C ASP A 105 -5.80 -12.20 -1.72
N PRO A 106 -7.09 -11.90 -1.90
CA PRO A 106 -7.68 -10.67 -1.41
C PRO A 106 -7.52 -10.53 0.10
N ILE A 107 -7.07 -9.35 0.53
CA ILE A 107 -6.93 -9.01 1.95
C ILE A 107 -8.30 -8.97 2.62
N ARG A 108 -8.36 -9.50 3.84
CA ARG A 108 -9.52 -9.45 4.73
C ARG A 108 -9.08 -9.08 6.14
N LEU A 109 -9.60 -8.00 6.66
CA LEU A 109 -9.33 -7.53 8.00
C LEU A 109 -10.59 -7.55 8.85
N ALA A 110 -10.47 -7.87 10.13
CA ALA A 110 -11.57 -7.70 11.05
C ALA A 110 -11.84 -6.20 11.26
N SER A 111 -13.13 -5.81 11.31
CA SER A 111 -13.49 -4.43 11.61
C SER A 111 -12.86 -3.98 12.93
N VAL A 112 -12.28 -2.81 12.90
CA VAL A 112 -11.64 -2.17 14.07
C VAL A 112 -12.66 -1.38 14.88
N GLY A 113 -13.81 -1.04 14.29
CA GLY A 113 -14.84 -0.19 14.91
C GLY A 113 -14.39 1.26 15.08
N ARG A 114 -13.39 1.70 14.31
CA ARG A 114 -12.83 3.07 14.39
C ARG A 114 -12.79 3.72 13.02
N ARG A 115 -13.38 4.91 12.92
CA ARG A 115 -13.38 5.70 11.70
C ARG A 115 -11.98 6.21 11.37
N ALA A 116 -11.57 5.98 10.14
CA ALA A 116 -10.36 6.50 9.53
C ALA A 116 -10.71 7.34 8.31
N ARG A 117 -10.01 8.43 8.09
CA ARG A 117 -10.02 9.21 6.84
C ARG A 117 -8.64 9.12 6.21
N ALA A 118 -8.59 9.03 4.89
CA ALA A 118 -7.32 8.85 4.22
C ALA A 118 -7.25 9.61 2.89
N HIS A 119 -6.03 10.04 2.54
CA HIS A 119 -5.65 10.35 1.18
C HIS A 119 -4.86 9.20 0.60
N TRP A 120 -5.26 8.72 -0.56
CA TRP A 120 -4.71 7.55 -1.22
C TRP A 120 -4.28 7.86 -2.65
N SER A 121 -3.10 7.35 -3.02
CA SER A 121 -2.54 7.43 -4.36
C SER A 121 -1.93 6.09 -4.75
N LEU A 122 -2.13 5.66 -6.00
CA LEU A 122 -1.67 4.39 -6.54
C LEU A 122 -0.80 4.65 -7.77
N TYR A 123 0.38 4.02 -7.80
CA TYR A 123 1.41 4.24 -8.82
C TYR A 123 1.79 2.90 -9.46
N PRO A 124 1.12 2.49 -10.55
CA PRO A 124 1.60 1.39 -11.35
C PRO A 124 2.85 1.87 -12.10
N LEU A 125 3.98 1.23 -11.84
CA LEU A 125 5.24 1.49 -12.54
C LEU A 125 5.31 0.48 -13.68
N LEU A 126 4.89 0.90 -14.86
CA LEU A 126 4.99 0.11 -16.07
C LEU A 126 6.44 0.19 -16.53
N ASP A 127 7.24 -0.84 -16.21
CA ASP A 127 8.42 -1.06 -17.02
C ASP A 127 7.94 -1.32 -18.45
N ALA A 128 8.54 -0.60 -19.41
CA ALA A 128 8.34 -0.94 -20.80
C ALA A 128 8.65 -2.45 -20.91
N ILE A 129 7.63 -3.26 -21.19
CA ILE A 129 7.83 -4.66 -21.55
C ILE A 129 8.89 -4.59 -22.63
N LYS A 130 10.08 -5.14 -22.36
CA LYS A 130 11.09 -5.36 -23.39
C LYS A 130 10.46 -6.37 -24.33
N ASP A 131 9.66 -5.87 -25.26
CA ASP A 131 9.23 -6.66 -26.41
C ASP A 131 10.51 -7.20 -27.03
N ASP A 132 10.51 -8.51 -27.19
CA ASP A 132 11.57 -9.28 -27.80
C ASP A 132 12.13 -8.51 -29.01
N ALA A 133 13.43 -8.44 -29.15
CA ALA A 133 14.24 -7.54 -29.99
C ALA A 133 13.99 -7.63 -31.51
N THR A 134 12.73 -7.68 -31.94
CA THR A 134 12.31 -7.71 -33.35
C THR A 134 11.41 -6.56 -33.78
N SER A 135 11.03 -5.64 -32.87
CA SER A 135 10.22 -4.48 -33.25
C SER A 135 11.12 -3.28 -33.53
N ALA A 136 11.13 -2.82 -34.79
CA ALA A 136 11.80 -1.61 -35.21
C ALA A 136 11.33 -0.39 -34.40
N PRO A 137 12.17 0.64 -34.19
CA PRO A 137 11.80 1.82 -33.43
C PRO A 137 10.63 2.53 -34.13
N GLN A 138 9.44 2.48 -33.54
CA GLN A 138 8.29 3.24 -34.02
C GLN A 138 8.47 4.71 -33.67
N ASP A 139 8.31 5.52 -34.70
CA ASP A 139 8.34 6.98 -34.68
C ASP A 139 7.44 7.57 -33.58
N ARG A 140 8.03 8.34 -32.66
CA ARG A 140 7.36 8.98 -31.52
C ARG A 140 6.69 10.30 -31.89
N SER A 141 6.34 10.52 -33.14
CA SER A 141 5.62 11.71 -33.58
C SER A 141 4.11 11.46 -33.69
N GLY A 142 3.40 11.82 -32.63
CA GLY A 142 1.97 12.12 -32.68
C GLY A 142 1.04 10.90 -32.79
N GLY A 143 0.59 10.39 -31.67
CA GLY A 143 -0.50 9.42 -31.68
C GLY A 143 -0.93 9.03 -30.28
N THR A 144 -2.12 9.40 -29.88
CA THR A 144 -2.92 8.84 -28.82
C THR A 144 -3.11 7.35 -29.04
N GLY A 145 -2.31 6.51 -28.41
CA GLY A 145 -2.42 5.08 -28.59
C GLY A 145 -1.28 4.34 -27.91
N VAL A 146 -1.09 4.58 -26.62
CA VAL A 146 -0.18 3.77 -25.80
C VAL A 146 -0.93 2.47 -25.48
N PRO A 147 -0.38 1.28 -25.81
CA PRO A 147 -0.90 0.03 -25.28
C PRO A 147 -0.74 0.07 -23.75
N GLY A 148 -1.85 0.07 -23.01
CA GLY A 148 -1.89 0.18 -21.57
C GLY A 148 -2.03 1.63 -21.09
N ASP A 149 -3.26 2.16 -21.10
CA ASP A 149 -3.57 3.40 -20.39
C ASP A 149 -3.26 3.18 -18.90
N HIS A 150 -2.18 3.81 -18.40
CA HIS A 150 -1.75 3.73 -17.00
C HIS A 150 -2.84 4.21 -16.02
N MET A 151 -3.84 4.93 -16.52
CA MET A 151 -4.98 5.40 -15.74
C MET A 151 -6.07 4.33 -15.57
N GLU A 152 -6.16 3.34 -16.43
CA GLU A 152 -7.20 2.30 -16.35
C GLU A 152 -7.16 1.54 -15.01
N PRO A 153 -5.99 1.04 -14.52
CA PRO A 153 -5.91 0.41 -13.21
C PRO A 153 -6.29 1.36 -12.06
N ILE A 154 -5.95 2.65 -12.18
CA ILE A 154 -6.28 3.65 -11.18
C ILE A 154 -7.79 3.90 -11.13
N TYR A 155 -8.45 4.02 -12.28
CA TYR A 155 -9.91 4.16 -12.33
C TYR A 155 -10.64 2.91 -11.82
N ALA A 156 -10.13 1.72 -12.11
CA ALA A 156 -10.67 0.47 -11.56
C ALA A 156 -10.56 0.45 -10.03
N ALA A 157 -9.43 0.89 -9.48
CA ALA A 157 -9.21 1.00 -8.04
C ALA A 157 -10.17 2.01 -7.38
N ILE A 158 -10.36 3.19 -7.97
CA ILE A 158 -11.34 4.19 -7.50
C ILE A 158 -12.78 3.64 -7.56
N LYS A 159 -13.12 2.90 -8.62
CA LYS A 159 -14.41 2.23 -8.74
C LYS A 159 -14.62 1.24 -7.61
N GLY A 160 -13.62 0.40 -7.30
CA GLY A 160 -13.65 -0.52 -6.16
C GLY A 160 -13.90 0.19 -4.83
N ALA A 161 -13.26 1.34 -4.58
CA ALA A 161 -13.49 2.15 -3.39
C ALA A 161 -14.92 2.70 -3.30
N LYS A 162 -15.54 3.04 -4.46
CA LYS A 162 -16.95 3.46 -4.53
C LYS A 162 -17.89 2.30 -4.23
N GLU A 163 -17.61 1.12 -4.77
CA GLU A 163 -18.42 -0.09 -4.55
C GLU A 163 -18.33 -0.56 -3.09
N ALA A 164 -17.18 -0.39 -2.45
CA ALA A 164 -16.98 -0.63 -1.02
C ALA A 164 -17.65 0.42 -0.12
N GLY A 165 -18.15 1.52 -0.69
CA GLY A 165 -18.84 2.57 0.06
C GLY A 165 -17.94 3.49 0.89
N ILE A 166 -16.61 3.43 0.71
CA ILE A 166 -15.64 4.23 1.46
C ILE A 166 -15.05 5.39 0.67
N TYR A 167 -15.33 5.49 -0.63
CA TYR A 167 -14.96 6.67 -1.43
C TYR A 167 -15.71 7.90 -0.93
N SER A 168 -14.98 8.95 -0.55
CA SER A 168 -15.57 10.21 -0.08
C SER A 168 -15.48 11.31 -1.13
N ALA A 169 -14.31 11.49 -1.74
CA ALA A 169 -14.08 12.55 -2.73
C ALA A 169 -12.85 12.24 -3.60
N SER A 170 -12.69 13.02 -4.69
CA SER A 170 -11.41 13.19 -5.36
C SER A 170 -10.84 14.53 -4.93
N ASP A 171 -9.69 14.50 -4.28
CA ASP A 171 -8.91 15.67 -3.94
C ASP A 171 -7.77 15.85 -4.96
N HIS A 172 -7.09 16.99 -4.94
CA HIS A 172 -5.95 17.20 -5.82
C HIS A 172 -4.88 16.12 -5.58
N PHE A 173 -4.55 15.36 -6.64
CA PHE A 173 -3.53 14.31 -6.67
C PHE A 173 -3.80 13.07 -5.78
N ALA A 174 -4.96 12.99 -5.14
CA ALA A 174 -5.29 11.89 -4.24
C ALA A 174 -6.79 11.54 -4.29
N THR A 175 -7.10 10.29 -3.95
CA THR A 175 -8.47 9.85 -3.66
C THR A 175 -8.70 9.93 -2.15
N ARG A 176 -9.81 10.55 -1.74
CA ARG A 176 -10.20 10.62 -0.34
C ARG A 176 -11.09 9.43 0.01
N LEU A 177 -10.70 8.73 1.08
CA LEU A 177 -11.44 7.62 1.66
C LEU A 177 -11.93 7.98 3.06
N ASP A 178 -13.08 7.42 3.47
CA ASP A 178 -13.68 7.63 4.80
C ASP A 178 -14.48 6.37 5.17
N GLY A 179 -14.08 5.67 6.23
CA GLY A 179 -14.72 4.42 6.66
C GLY A 179 -14.08 3.84 7.91
N ASP A 180 -14.40 2.57 8.23
CA ASP A 180 -13.64 1.82 9.22
C ASP A 180 -12.18 1.69 8.78
N LEU A 181 -11.23 1.70 9.71
CA LEU A 181 -9.80 1.56 9.41
C LEU A 181 -9.52 0.28 8.60
N ALA A 182 -10.19 -0.82 8.93
CA ALA A 182 -10.04 -2.09 8.22
C ALA A 182 -10.50 -1.95 6.76
N ASP A 183 -11.67 -1.35 6.51
CA ASP A 183 -12.21 -1.18 5.17
C ASP A 183 -11.31 -0.28 4.31
N VAL A 184 -10.74 0.79 4.90
CA VAL A 184 -9.79 1.68 4.23
C VAL A 184 -8.53 0.91 3.83
N LEU A 185 -7.94 0.15 4.75
CA LEU A 185 -6.74 -0.64 4.49
C LEU A 185 -7.00 -1.77 3.50
N GLU A 186 -8.11 -2.50 3.62
CA GLU A 186 -8.51 -3.54 2.65
C GLU A 186 -8.64 -2.98 1.24
N THR A 187 -9.31 -1.84 1.09
CA THR A 187 -9.52 -1.24 -0.23
C THR A 187 -8.21 -0.83 -0.89
N VAL A 188 -7.33 -0.17 -0.13
CA VAL A 188 -5.99 0.22 -0.62
C VAL A 188 -5.18 -1.01 -1.01
N ALA A 189 -5.15 -2.04 -0.16
CA ALA A 189 -4.36 -3.24 -0.36
C ALA A 189 -4.88 -4.09 -1.52
N ASN A 190 -6.20 -4.28 -1.63
CA ASN A 190 -6.79 -5.07 -2.71
C ASN A 190 -6.58 -4.41 -4.08
N ALA A 191 -6.63 -3.08 -4.17
CA ALA A 191 -6.27 -2.36 -5.38
C ALA A 191 -4.77 -2.51 -5.72
N TRP A 192 -3.89 -2.41 -4.71
CA TRP A 192 -2.45 -2.60 -4.86
C TRP A 192 -2.10 -4.01 -5.36
N ILE A 193 -2.74 -5.06 -4.81
CA ILE A 193 -2.56 -6.45 -5.25
C ILE A 193 -3.08 -6.64 -6.68
N ALA A 194 -4.29 -6.14 -6.98
CA ALA A 194 -4.90 -6.31 -8.30
C ALA A 194 -4.07 -5.65 -9.40
N VAL A 195 -3.52 -4.46 -9.15
CA VAL A 195 -2.62 -3.77 -10.09
C VAL A 195 -1.30 -4.52 -10.19
N GLY A 196 -0.73 -4.96 -9.07
CA GLY A 196 0.53 -5.70 -9.02
C GLY A 196 0.47 -7.10 -9.66
N ALA A 197 -0.71 -7.60 -10.00
CA ALA A 197 -0.86 -8.81 -10.81
C ALA A 197 -0.57 -8.56 -12.30
N ASN A 198 -0.62 -7.30 -12.76
CA ASN A 198 -0.52 -6.93 -14.17
C ASN A 198 0.71 -6.07 -14.49
N VAL A 199 1.41 -5.56 -13.48
CA VAL A 199 2.62 -4.75 -13.65
C VAL A 199 3.76 -5.36 -12.84
N GLN A 200 5.00 -5.16 -13.28
CA GLN A 200 6.16 -5.70 -12.58
C GLN A 200 6.31 -5.07 -11.20
N HIS A 201 6.13 -3.75 -11.10
CA HIS A 201 6.29 -3.02 -9.85
C HIS A 201 5.10 -2.07 -9.63
N VAL A 202 4.52 -2.12 -8.45
CA VAL A 202 3.45 -1.21 -8.04
C VAL A 202 3.73 -0.66 -6.64
N VAL A 203 3.55 0.64 -6.51
CA VAL A 203 3.65 1.35 -5.24
C VAL A 203 2.30 2.01 -4.95
N THR A 204 1.90 2.00 -3.70
CA THR A 204 0.75 2.78 -3.24
C THR A 204 1.11 3.55 -1.98
N HIS A 205 0.63 4.77 -1.89
CA HIS A 205 0.83 5.63 -0.73
C HIS A 205 -0.53 6.00 -0.14
N VAL A 206 -0.65 5.84 1.17
CA VAL A 206 -1.84 6.25 1.91
C VAL A 206 -1.43 7.00 3.18
N THR A 207 -2.04 8.17 3.39
CA THR A 207 -1.96 8.90 4.66
C THR A 207 -3.29 8.79 5.36
N ILE A 208 -3.29 8.16 6.54
CA ILE A 208 -4.48 7.92 7.36
C ILE A 208 -4.50 8.92 8.51
N SER A 209 -5.66 9.47 8.80
CA SER A 209 -5.92 10.35 9.95
C SER A 209 -7.06 9.78 10.78
N MET A 210 -6.80 9.58 12.08
CA MET A 210 -7.77 9.11 13.07
C MET A 210 -7.90 10.08 14.23
N ASN A 211 -9.09 10.19 14.79
CA ASN A 211 -9.39 11.12 15.89
C ASN A 211 -9.02 12.58 15.55
N SER A 212 -9.06 12.94 14.26
CA SER A 212 -8.77 14.32 13.84
C SER A 212 -9.75 15.31 14.51
N PRO A 213 -9.26 16.44 15.04
CA PRO A 213 -10.12 17.48 15.60
C PRO A 213 -10.97 18.19 14.55
N THR A 214 -10.63 18.05 13.27
CA THR A 214 -11.40 18.66 12.18
C THR A 214 -12.73 17.92 12.03
N GLN A 215 -13.81 18.61 12.39
CA GLN A 215 -15.17 18.17 12.10
C GLN A 215 -15.56 18.69 10.71
N VAL A 216 -15.79 17.76 9.80
CA VAL A 216 -16.37 18.04 8.48
C VAL A 216 -17.66 17.26 8.37
#